data_55f7105a695e6de39da4c76c957e73d2
#
_entry.id   55f7105a695e6de39da4c76c957e73d2
#
_cell.length_a   1.000
_cell.length_b   1.000
_cell.length_c   1.000
_cell.angle_alpha   90.00
_cell.angle_beta   90.00
_cell.angle_gamma   90.00
#
_symmetry.space_group_name_H-M   'P 1'
#
loop_
_entity.id
_entity.type
_entity.pdbx_description
1 polymer ?
#
loop_
_entity_poly.entity_id
_entity_poly.type
_entity_poly.pdbx_seq_one_letter_code
_entity_poly.pdbx_strand_id
1 'polypeptide(L)'
;THSNTIPEFVALGDGIENDMVQGRAFKFPAGSIIVFDKGYFDYQWFAQLTLQNVSFVTRLRPKSVYQVKSSHSVLATKGIIADECIELSSAHAKKRGAPELLRRIEFYDTDKKRTFEFLSNNFHLAASTIAAIYKDRWKIELFFKAIKQNLKLKSFLGRSRNAIQT
;
A
#
# COMPACT_ATOMS: atom_id res chain seq x y z
N THR A 1 -11.18 -15.84 -15.72
CA THR A 1 -9.92 -16.47 -15.30
C THR A 1 -9.53 -15.89 -13.96
N HIS A 2 -9.69 -16.68 -12.88
CA HIS A 2 -9.22 -16.32 -11.56
C HIS A 2 -7.68 -16.41 -11.58
N SER A 3 -7.00 -15.29 -11.56
CA SER A 3 -5.58 -15.27 -11.29
C SER A 3 -5.39 -15.65 -9.81
N ASN A 4 -4.85 -16.81 -9.53
CA ASN A 4 -4.39 -17.18 -8.21
C ASN A 4 -3.28 -16.22 -7.82
N THR A 5 -3.57 -15.27 -6.93
CA THR A 5 -2.57 -14.35 -6.39
C THR A 5 -1.77 -15.13 -5.36
N ILE A 6 -0.64 -15.69 -5.79
CA ILE A 6 0.34 -16.29 -4.88
C ILE A 6 1.29 -15.17 -4.49
N PRO A 7 1.55 -14.90 -3.19
CA PRO A 7 2.57 -13.95 -2.81
C PRO A 7 3.94 -14.41 -3.32
N GLU A 8 4.65 -13.57 -4.07
CA GLU A 8 5.96 -13.93 -4.63
C GLU A 8 7.03 -14.11 -3.55
N PHE A 9 6.86 -13.48 -2.39
CA PHE A 9 7.74 -13.68 -1.24
C PHE A 9 7.05 -13.29 0.07
N VAL A 10 7.54 -13.87 1.16
CA VAL A 10 7.17 -13.52 2.53
C VAL A 10 8.46 -13.25 3.30
N ALA A 11 8.58 -12.05 3.87
CA ALA A 11 9.65 -11.72 4.79
C ALA A 11 9.14 -11.84 6.23
N LEU A 12 9.85 -12.59 7.07
CA LEU A 12 9.57 -12.70 8.50
C LEU A 12 10.46 -11.73 9.26
N GLY A 13 9.86 -10.82 10.03
CA GLY A 13 10.55 -9.85 10.86
C GLY A 13 10.03 -9.81 12.29
N ASP A 14 10.83 -9.32 13.23
CA ASP A 14 10.52 -9.30 14.66
C ASP A 14 9.65 -8.09 15.09
N GLY A 15 8.89 -7.50 14.18
CA GLY A 15 7.98 -6.40 14.47
C GLY A 15 7.97 -5.31 13.40
N ILE A 16 7.03 -4.36 13.51
CA ILE A 16 6.75 -3.33 12.47
C ILE A 16 7.96 -2.48 12.09
N GLU A 17 8.87 -2.17 13.02
CA GLU A 17 10.09 -1.41 12.71
C GLU A 17 11.06 -2.23 11.86
N ASN A 18 11.23 -3.51 12.14
CA ASN A 18 12.05 -4.41 11.35
C ASN A 18 11.48 -4.63 9.95
N ASP A 19 10.16 -4.74 9.82
CA ASP A 19 9.49 -4.90 8.54
C ASP A 19 9.71 -3.68 7.62
N MET A 20 9.70 -2.47 8.18
CA MET A 20 10.00 -1.24 7.41
C MET A 20 11.46 -1.18 6.95
N VAL A 21 12.41 -1.57 7.80
CA VAL A 21 13.84 -1.59 7.46
C VAL A 21 14.09 -2.64 6.37
N GLN A 22 13.50 -3.82 6.50
CA GLN A 22 13.61 -4.88 5.49
C GLN A 22 12.93 -4.49 4.17
N GLY A 23 11.74 -3.89 4.22
CA GLY A 23 11.04 -3.41 3.03
C GLY A 23 11.84 -2.36 2.26
N ARG A 24 12.56 -1.47 2.95
CA ARG A 24 13.44 -0.48 2.33
C ARG A 24 14.72 -1.08 1.74
N ALA A 25 15.24 -2.14 2.35
CA ALA A 25 16.42 -2.85 1.86
C ALA A 25 16.12 -3.71 0.63
N PHE A 26 14.85 -3.98 0.38
CA PHE A 26 14.44 -4.81 -0.74
C PHE A 26 14.55 -4.04 -2.06
N LYS A 27 15.24 -4.62 -3.03
CA LYS A 27 15.34 -4.07 -4.39
C LYS A 27 14.24 -4.66 -5.25
N PHE A 28 13.23 -3.86 -5.52
CA PHE A 28 12.16 -4.24 -6.45
C PHE A 28 12.61 -3.99 -7.90
N PRO A 29 12.28 -4.87 -8.85
CA PRO A 29 12.52 -4.59 -10.26
C PRO A 29 11.79 -3.32 -10.71
N ALA A 30 12.40 -2.53 -11.59
CA ALA A 30 11.74 -1.38 -12.20
C ALA A 30 10.44 -1.82 -12.91
N GLY A 31 9.39 -1.02 -12.79
CA GLY A 31 8.07 -1.36 -13.32
C GLY A 31 7.19 -2.19 -12.36
N SER A 32 7.72 -2.67 -11.23
CA SER A 32 6.92 -3.35 -10.20
C SER A 32 5.88 -2.42 -9.59
N ILE A 33 4.81 -3.04 -9.08
CA ILE A 33 3.81 -2.35 -8.27
C ILE A 33 3.79 -3.00 -6.89
N ILE A 34 4.08 -2.23 -5.85
CA ILE A 34 4.03 -2.70 -4.48
C ILE A 34 2.82 -2.13 -3.74
N VAL A 35 2.22 -2.93 -2.88
CA VAL A 35 1.04 -2.55 -2.11
C VAL A 35 1.32 -2.77 -0.64
N PHE A 36 1.09 -1.73 0.16
CA PHE A 36 1.35 -1.81 1.60
C PHE A 36 0.32 -1.02 2.42
N ASP A 37 0.20 -1.36 3.69
CA ASP A 37 -0.70 -0.66 4.61
C ASP A 37 -0.19 0.75 4.95
N LYS A 38 -1.11 1.62 5.34
CA LYS A 38 -0.81 2.97 5.82
C LYS A 38 0.16 3.01 7.02
N GLY A 39 0.35 1.89 7.72
CA GLY A 39 1.35 1.75 8.77
C GLY A 39 2.78 1.96 8.26
N TYR A 40 3.04 1.55 7.02
CA TYR A 40 4.32 1.69 6.33
C TYR A 40 4.49 3.03 5.59
N PHE A 41 3.70 4.03 5.92
CA PHE A 41 3.71 5.33 5.28
C PHE A 41 5.00 6.09 5.62
N ASP A 42 5.88 6.26 4.61
CA ASP A 42 7.15 6.94 4.76
C ASP A 42 7.49 7.76 3.51
N TYR A 43 7.72 9.05 3.69
CA TYR A 43 7.95 9.98 2.59
C TYR A 43 9.24 9.70 1.83
N GLN A 44 10.34 9.36 2.54
CA GLN A 44 11.62 9.05 1.93
C GLN A 44 11.54 7.76 1.11
N TRP A 45 10.83 6.76 1.63
CA TRP A 45 10.62 5.53 0.89
C TRP A 45 9.80 5.75 -0.37
N PHE A 46 8.76 6.59 -0.33
CA PHE A 46 7.99 6.96 -1.52
C PHE A 46 8.86 7.61 -2.58
N ALA A 47 9.77 8.53 -2.18
CA ALA A 47 10.71 9.15 -3.09
C ALA A 47 11.68 8.12 -3.70
N GLN A 48 12.23 7.22 -2.89
CA GLN A 48 13.11 6.15 -3.36
C GLN A 48 12.44 5.24 -4.37
N LEU A 49 11.21 4.78 -4.09
CA LEU A 49 10.43 3.95 -5.02
C LEU A 49 10.19 4.67 -6.33
N THR A 50 9.84 5.95 -6.27
CA THR A 50 9.61 6.78 -7.46
C THR A 50 10.88 6.90 -8.30
N LEU A 51 12.03 7.16 -7.67
CA LEU A 51 13.33 7.22 -8.36
C LEU A 51 13.74 5.88 -8.98
N GLN A 52 13.36 4.77 -8.36
CA GLN A 52 13.63 3.41 -8.87
C GLN A 52 12.65 2.97 -9.96
N ASN A 53 11.71 3.82 -10.37
CA ASN A 53 10.63 3.48 -11.29
C ASN A 53 9.78 2.30 -10.79
N VAL A 54 9.56 2.25 -9.46
CA VAL A 54 8.69 1.30 -8.78
C VAL A 54 7.41 2.04 -8.38
N SER A 55 6.28 1.54 -8.83
CA SER A 55 4.99 2.08 -8.44
C SER A 55 4.57 1.56 -7.06
N PHE A 56 3.86 2.39 -6.31
CA PHE A 56 3.27 1.94 -5.06
C PHE A 56 1.79 2.30 -4.96
N VAL A 57 1.06 1.53 -4.15
CA VAL A 57 -0.32 1.83 -3.75
C VAL A 57 -0.44 1.64 -2.25
N THR A 58 -0.89 2.67 -1.56
CA THR A 58 -1.16 2.65 -0.13
C THR A 58 -2.41 3.47 0.19
N ARG A 59 -2.79 3.52 1.46
CA ARG A 59 -3.86 4.45 1.90
C ARG A 59 -3.26 5.76 2.38
N LEU A 60 -3.92 6.86 2.01
CA LEU A 60 -3.59 8.16 2.58
C LEU A 60 -3.85 8.14 4.10
N ARG A 61 -2.94 8.71 4.88
CA ARG A 61 -3.15 8.84 6.33
C ARG A 61 -4.24 9.86 6.62
N PRO A 62 -5.12 9.59 7.59
CA PRO A 62 -6.06 10.61 8.07
C PRO A 62 -5.31 11.89 8.47
N LYS A 63 -5.91 13.03 8.19
CA LYS A 63 -5.31 14.35 8.48
C LYS A 63 -4.03 14.67 7.70
N SER A 64 -3.73 13.97 6.61
CA SER A 64 -2.67 14.38 5.67
C SER A 64 -3.02 15.76 5.09
N VAL A 65 -2.03 16.66 5.10
CA VAL A 65 -2.17 18.00 4.52
C VAL A 65 -1.62 17.97 3.10
N TYR A 66 -2.46 18.30 2.12
CA TYR A 66 -2.07 18.30 0.71
C TYR A 66 -2.78 19.44 -0.05
N GLN A 67 -2.24 19.74 -1.21
CA GLN A 67 -2.85 20.65 -2.19
C GLN A 67 -3.17 19.87 -3.45
N VAL A 68 -4.37 20.04 -3.98
CA VAL A 68 -4.76 19.50 -5.28
C VAL A 68 -4.16 20.38 -6.37
N LYS A 69 -3.39 19.77 -7.27
CA LYS A 69 -2.75 20.45 -8.42
C LYS A 69 -3.59 20.31 -9.68
N SER A 70 -4.19 19.14 -9.88
CA SER A 70 -5.11 18.89 -10.99
C SER A 70 -6.06 17.74 -10.63
N SER A 71 -7.21 17.71 -11.29
CA SER A 71 -8.20 16.66 -11.15
C SER A 71 -8.48 16.04 -12.50
N HIS A 72 -8.63 14.72 -12.52
CA HIS A 72 -9.04 13.98 -13.70
C HIS A 72 -10.55 13.76 -13.66
N SER A 73 -11.18 13.74 -14.83
CA SER A 73 -12.58 13.36 -14.92
C SER A 73 -12.76 11.90 -14.51
N VAL A 74 -13.73 11.64 -13.63
CA VAL A 74 -13.99 10.29 -13.12
C VAL A 74 -15.34 9.78 -13.62
N LEU A 75 -15.37 8.49 -13.97
CA LEU A 75 -16.62 7.79 -14.24
C LEU A 75 -17.13 7.22 -12.91
N ALA A 76 -18.20 7.76 -12.39
CA ALA A 76 -18.83 7.36 -11.12
C ALA A 76 -19.26 5.88 -11.09
N THR A 77 -19.39 5.22 -12.25
CA THR A 77 -19.85 3.84 -12.41
C THR A 77 -18.98 2.78 -11.73
N LYS A 78 -17.73 3.12 -11.33
CA LYS A 78 -16.78 2.18 -10.70
C LYS A 78 -16.47 2.52 -9.24
N GLY A 79 -17.31 3.34 -8.59
CA GLY A 79 -17.11 3.77 -7.21
C GLY A 79 -15.99 4.79 -7.03
N ILE A 80 -15.38 5.30 -8.10
CA ILE A 80 -14.38 6.36 -8.02
C ILE A 80 -15.10 7.70 -7.81
N ILE A 81 -14.78 8.38 -6.70
CA ILE A 81 -15.35 9.69 -6.35
C ILE A 81 -14.43 10.81 -6.86
N ALA A 82 -13.10 10.64 -6.67
CA ALA A 82 -12.10 11.60 -7.10
C ALA A 82 -10.83 10.90 -7.58
N ASP A 83 -10.14 11.53 -8.53
CA ASP A 83 -8.84 11.14 -9.06
C ASP A 83 -8.02 12.41 -9.28
N GLU A 84 -7.06 12.65 -8.40
CA GLU A 84 -6.39 13.93 -8.26
C GLU A 84 -4.87 13.76 -8.23
N CYS A 85 -4.19 14.70 -8.88
CA CYS A 85 -2.77 14.92 -8.67
C CYS A 85 -2.62 15.86 -7.48
N ILE A 86 -1.87 15.47 -6.47
CA ILE A 86 -1.69 16.21 -5.22
C ILE A 86 -0.21 16.43 -4.88
N GLU A 87 0.06 17.50 -4.16
CA GLU A 87 1.32 17.76 -3.45
C GLU A 87 1.08 17.62 -1.95
N LEU A 88 1.88 16.80 -1.27
CA LEU A 88 1.86 16.73 0.20
C LEU A 88 2.53 17.98 0.77
N SER A 89 1.74 18.91 1.29
CA SER A 89 2.15 20.29 1.58
C SER A 89 2.57 20.52 3.03
N SER A 90 2.48 19.52 3.91
CA SER A 90 2.92 19.70 5.30
C SER A 90 4.44 19.96 5.39
N ALA A 91 4.87 20.79 6.35
CA ALA A 91 6.28 21.05 6.60
C ALA A 91 7.08 19.75 6.85
N HIS A 92 6.44 18.77 7.51
CA HIS A 92 7.04 17.46 7.75
C HIS A 92 7.25 16.67 6.44
N ALA A 93 6.28 16.67 5.54
CA ALA A 93 6.40 15.99 4.24
C ALA A 93 7.54 16.60 3.42
N LYS A 94 7.61 17.92 3.35
CA LYS A 94 8.67 18.65 2.64
C LYS A 94 10.05 18.36 3.24
N LYS A 95 10.20 18.46 4.56
CA LYS A 95 11.46 18.16 5.26
C LYS A 95 11.93 16.72 5.05
N ARG A 96 11.01 15.78 4.92
CA ARG A 96 11.27 14.35 4.71
C ARG A 96 11.45 13.96 3.25
N GLY A 97 11.40 14.91 2.32
CA GLY A 97 11.63 14.67 0.91
C GLY A 97 10.51 13.85 0.24
N ALA A 98 9.25 14.15 0.60
CA ALA A 98 8.12 13.55 -0.11
C ALA A 98 8.22 13.82 -1.62
N PRO A 99 7.76 12.90 -2.49
CA PRO A 99 7.66 13.17 -3.92
C PRO A 99 6.87 14.45 -4.17
N GLU A 100 7.27 15.22 -5.17
CA GLU A 100 6.64 16.50 -5.54
C GLU A 100 5.16 16.31 -5.88
N LEU A 101 4.87 15.27 -6.67
CA LEU A 101 3.52 14.94 -7.10
C LEU A 101 3.20 13.49 -6.76
N LEU A 102 2.01 13.30 -6.23
CA LEU A 102 1.41 12.00 -5.97
C LEU A 102 -0.03 12.01 -6.47
N ARG A 103 -0.59 10.84 -6.67
CA ARG A 103 -1.98 10.66 -7.10
C ARG A 103 -2.82 10.21 -5.94
N ARG A 104 -3.88 10.96 -5.65
CA ARG A 104 -4.92 10.63 -4.67
C ARG A 104 -6.15 10.12 -5.41
N ILE A 105 -6.64 8.97 -5.00
CA ILE A 105 -7.85 8.37 -5.54
C ILE A 105 -8.81 8.16 -4.39
N GLU A 106 -9.98 8.77 -4.50
CA GLU A 106 -11.07 8.57 -3.56
C GLU A 106 -12.06 7.54 -4.12
N PHE A 107 -12.31 6.49 -3.37
CA PHE A 107 -13.09 5.34 -3.80
C PHE A 107 -14.13 4.97 -2.75
N TYR A 108 -15.40 4.85 -3.16
CA TYR A 108 -16.48 4.34 -2.34
C TYR A 108 -16.60 2.83 -2.51
N ASP A 109 -16.40 2.10 -1.43
CA ASP A 109 -16.58 0.65 -1.39
C ASP A 109 -18.01 0.33 -0.97
N THR A 110 -18.82 -0.17 -1.91
CA THR A 110 -20.23 -0.53 -1.69
C THR A 110 -20.40 -1.69 -0.71
N ASP A 111 -19.45 -2.64 -0.70
CA ASP A 111 -19.49 -3.81 0.18
C ASP A 111 -19.27 -3.42 1.64
N LYS A 112 -18.34 -2.48 1.84
CA LYS A 112 -17.97 -1.98 3.17
C LYS A 112 -18.73 -0.71 3.56
N LYS A 113 -19.52 -0.14 2.66
CA LYS A 113 -20.31 1.09 2.84
C LYS A 113 -19.46 2.25 3.38
N ARG A 114 -18.25 2.42 2.84
CA ARG A 114 -17.33 3.47 3.28
C ARG A 114 -16.40 3.92 2.16
N THR A 115 -15.88 5.13 2.33
CA THR A 115 -14.90 5.72 1.43
C THR A 115 -13.47 5.39 1.87
N PHE A 116 -12.61 5.17 0.88
CA PHE A 116 -11.18 5.00 1.04
C PHE A 116 -10.44 6.03 0.20
N GLU A 117 -9.34 6.53 0.73
CA GLU A 117 -8.41 7.37 0.00
C GLU A 117 -7.11 6.60 -0.23
N PHE A 118 -6.79 6.37 -1.50
CA PHE A 118 -5.55 5.73 -1.91
C PHE A 118 -4.54 6.76 -2.36
N LEU A 119 -3.27 6.46 -2.12
CA LEU A 119 -2.12 7.25 -2.53
C LEU A 119 -1.21 6.39 -3.39
N SER A 120 -0.77 6.94 -4.52
CA SER A 120 0.11 6.26 -5.47
C SER A 120 1.03 7.26 -6.17
N ASN A 121 2.15 6.77 -6.70
CA ASN A 121 2.98 7.49 -7.67
C ASN A 121 2.71 7.03 -9.12
N ASN A 122 1.72 6.17 -9.34
CA ASN A 122 1.37 5.70 -10.68
C ASN A 122 0.28 6.57 -11.29
N PHE A 123 0.62 7.26 -12.38
CA PHE A 123 -0.28 8.15 -13.13
C PHE A 123 -0.82 7.50 -14.41
N HIS A 124 -0.40 6.27 -14.76
CA HIS A 124 -0.76 5.61 -16.01
C HIS A 124 -1.94 4.65 -15.89
N LEU A 125 -2.04 3.95 -14.75
CA LEU A 125 -3.14 3.00 -14.52
C LEU A 125 -4.45 3.74 -14.30
N ALA A 126 -5.56 3.11 -14.70
CA ALA A 126 -6.90 3.63 -14.37
C ALA A 126 -7.10 3.69 -12.85
N ALA A 127 -7.82 4.70 -12.34
CA ALA A 127 -8.11 4.86 -10.91
C ALA A 127 -8.81 3.62 -10.32
N SER A 128 -9.73 3.02 -11.09
CA SER A 128 -10.40 1.76 -10.71
C SER A 128 -9.43 0.58 -10.57
N THR A 129 -8.37 0.54 -11.39
CA THR A 129 -7.33 -0.50 -11.30
C THR A 129 -6.53 -0.33 -10.02
N ILE A 130 -6.13 0.90 -9.68
CA ILE A 130 -5.41 1.18 -8.42
C ILE A 130 -6.26 0.79 -7.20
N ALA A 131 -7.55 1.12 -7.21
CA ALA A 131 -8.48 0.72 -6.16
C ALA A 131 -8.60 -0.81 -6.05
N ALA A 132 -8.69 -1.52 -7.19
CA ALA A 132 -8.75 -2.98 -7.23
C ALA A 132 -7.48 -3.63 -6.68
N ILE A 133 -6.30 -3.14 -7.08
CA ILE A 133 -4.99 -3.59 -6.58
C ILE A 133 -4.93 -3.48 -5.05
N TYR A 134 -5.39 -2.36 -4.48
CA TYR A 134 -5.41 -2.23 -3.03
C TYR A 134 -6.42 -3.16 -2.35
N LYS A 135 -7.58 -3.39 -2.96
CA LYS A 135 -8.57 -4.36 -2.44
C LYS A 135 -8.01 -5.78 -2.41
N ASP A 136 -7.18 -6.17 -3.39
CA ASP A 136 -6.55 -7.49 -3.44
C ASP A 136 -5.58 -7.72 -2.28
N ARG A 137 -4.94 -6.69 -1.71
CA ARG A 137 -4.14 -6.79 -0.50
C ARG A 137 -4.92 -7.42 0.67
N TRP A 138 -6.21 -7.11 0.81
CA TRP A 138 -7.03 -7.71 1.87
C TRP A 138 -7.31 -9.19 1.67
N LYS A 139 -7.27 -9.69 0.45
CA LYS A 139 -7.38 -11.13 0.19
C LYS A 139 -6.20 -11.89 0.81
N ILE A 140 -5.01 -11.28 0.76
CA ILE A 140 -3.80 -11.82 1.40
C ILE A 140 -3.97 -11.88 2.93
N GLU A 141 -4.48 -10.82 3.55
CA GLU A 141 -4.77 -10.82 5.00
C GLU A 141 -5.80 -11.89 5.40
N LEU A 142 -6.85 -12.04 4.62
CA LEU A 142 -7.86 -13.10 4.84
C LEU A 142 -7.25 -14.50 4.68
N PHE A 143 -6.38 -14.69 3.71
CA PHE A 143 -5.65 -15.93 3.50
C PHE A 143 -4.79 -16.29 4.72
N PHE A 144 -3.97 -15.36 5.21
CA PHE A 144 -3.18 -15.59 6.42
C PHE A 144 -4.04 -15.82 7.67
N LYS A 145 -5.16 -15.11 7.79
CA LYS A 145 -6.12 -15.35 8.87
C LYS A 145 -6.69 -16.75 8.81
N ALA A 146 -7.07 -17.23 7.63
CA ALA A 146 -7.59 -18.57 7.42
C ALA A 146 -6.51 -19.64 7.74
N ILE A 147 -5.27 -19.44 7.31
CA ILE A 147 -4.15 -20.33 7.67
C ILE A 147 -3.97 -20.41 9.19
N LYS A 148 -3.89 -19.28 9.88
CA LYS A 148 -3.75 -19.23 11.35
C LYS A 148 -4.88 -19.96 12.06
N GLN A 149 -6.11 -19.82 11.57
CA GLN A 149 -7.28 -20.47 12.16
C GLN A 149 -7.31 -21.97 11.90
N ASN A 150 -7.02 -22.40 10.67
CA ASN A 150 -7.11 -23.80 10.26
C ASN A 150 -5.93 -24.64 10.78
N LEU A 151 -4.74 -24.06 10.86
CA LEU A 151 -3.57 -24.76 11.39
C LEU A 151 -3.51 -24.74 12.92
N LYS A 152 -4.53 -24.17 13.62
CA LYS A 152 -4.57 -24.03 15.07
C LYS A 152 -3.27 -23.47 15.66
N LEU A 153 -2.57 -22.64 14.93
CA LEU A 153 -1.35 -21.96 15.38
C LEU A 153 -1.72 -20.96 16.50
N LYS A 154 -1.97 -21.50 17.70
CA LYS A 154 -2.40 -20.70 18.86
C LYS A 154 -1.31 -19.78 19.39
N SER A 155 -0.07 -20.08 19.14
CA SER A 155 1.10 -19.21 19.34
C SER A 155 2.35 -19.98 18.89
N PHE A 156 3.30 -19.31 18.25
CA PHE A 156 4.67 -19.80 18.25
C PHE A 156 5.19 -19.61 19.68
N LEU A 157 5.30 -20.71 20.42
CA LEU A 157 5.94 -20.74 21.75
C LEU A 157 7.44 -20.57 21.54
N GLY A 158 7.89 -19.35 21.43
CA GLY A 158 9.30 -19.03 21.36
C GLY A 158 9.53 -17.69 20.64
N ARG A 159 10.13 -16.75 21.35
CA ARG A 159 10.56 -15.45 20.80
C ARG A 159 11.95 -15.52 20.17
N SER A 160 12.55 -16.70 20.02
CA SER A 160 13.87 -16.85 19.44
C SER A 160 13.81 -17.45 18.04
N ARG A 161 14.77 -17.06 17.20
CA ARG A 161 14.92 -17.52 15.82
C ARG A 161 14.97 -19.05 15.69
N ASN A 162 15.49 -19.73 16.72
CA ASN A 162 15.63 -21.18 16.74
C ASN A 162 14.35 -21.96 17.08
N ALA A 163 13.33 -21.28 17.64
CA ALA A 163 12.03 -21.92 17.94
C ALA A 163 11.11 -22.02 16.70
N ILE A 164 11.52 -21.48 15.57
CA ILE A 164 10.75 -21.45 14.30
C ILE A 164 11.27 -22.52 13.33
N GLN A 165 12.45 -23.11 13.59
CA GLN A 165 13.11 -24.08 12.70
C GLN A 165 12.97 -25.54 13.15
N THR A 166 12.20 -25.81 14.18
CA THR A 166 11.82 -27.19 14.63
C THR A 166 10.31 -27.43 14.31
#